data_62a2a50d0f050768891e86be286b2ff8
#
_entry.id   62a2a50d0f050768891e86be286b2ff8
#
_cell.length_a   1.000
_cell.length_b   1.000
_cell.length_c   1.000
_cell.angle_alpha   90.00
_cell.angle_beta   90.00
_cell.angle_gamma   90.00
#
_symmetry.space_group_name_H-M   'P 1'
#
loop_
_entity.id
_entity.type
_entity.pdbx_description
1 polymer ?
#
loop_
_entity_poly.entity_id
_entity_poly.type
_entity_poly.pdbx_seq_one_letter_code
_entity_poly.pdbx_strand_id
1 'polypeptide(L)'
;MQQIMTVPQENDVVHAPHWTENDVHKLLLMRTKQKQGVYLSRLEPALDSAGLEVVAVYHQVLGDDYIPVITSGNDYAWHARNSKHYQNKAIDFRLIGLSKAQKVQIVAALQKRLPSYYGIIWEMPGASGEHLHVEMNE
;
A
#
# COMPACT_ATOMS: atom_id res chain seq x y z
N MET A 1 -6.56 16.23 -11.10
CA MET A 1 -5.89 16.72 -11.07
C MET A 1 -5.29 17.15 -11.36
N GLN A 2 -5.12 17.30 -11.60
CA GLN A 2 -4.25 17.77 -11.88
C GLN A 2 -3.60 18.35 -11.54
N GLN A 3 -3.24 18.49 -11.33
CA GLN A 3 -2.44 19.12 -11.05
C GLN A 3 -1.69 19.63 -11.13
N ILE A 4 -1.57 19.71 -11.35
CA ILE A 4 -0.71 20.32 -11.54
C ILE A 4 0.22 20.60 -11.56
N MET A 5 0.29 20.33 -12.21
CA MET A 5 1.50 20.66 -12.05
C MET A 5 2.10 21.56 -13.01
N THR A 6 2.09 22.71 -12.80
CA THR A 6 2.89 23.69 -13.47
C THR A 6 4.34 23.54 -13.06
N VAL A 7 5.25 23.81 -13.97
CA VAL A 7 6.65 23.93 -13.61
C VAL A 7 6.76 25.09 -12.62
N PRO A 8 7.35 24.90 -11.45
CA PRO A 8 7.46 25.97 -10.47
C PRO A 8 8.24 27.14 -11.03
N GLN A 9 7.70 28.32 -10.86
CA GLN A 9 8.42 29.55 -11.10
C GLN A 9 9.40 29.77 -9.96
N GLU A 10 10.35 30.66 -10.16
CA GLU A 10 11.30 30.98 -9.11
C GLU A 10 10.60 31.38 -7.81
N ASN A 11 9.50 32.13 -7.92
CA ASN A 11 8.70 32.55 -6.78
C ASN A 11 7.88 31.41 -6.21
N ASP A 12 7.60 30.39 -7.00
CA ASP A 12 6.71 29.30 -6.63
C ASP A 12 7.44 28.19 -5.89
N VAL A 13 8.75 28.18 -5.91
CA VAL A 13 9.52 27.15 -5.18
C VAL A 13 9.16 27.17 -3.71
N VAL A 14 8.93 28.36 -3.15
CA VAL A 14 8.54 28.51 -1.75
C VAL A 14 7.11 28.03 -1.52
N HIS A 15 6.32 27.99 -2.58
CA HIS A 15 4.91 27.60 -2.55
C HIS A 15 4.65 26.23 -3.16
N ALA A 16 5.72 25.46 -3.43
CA ALA A 16 5.57 24.11 -3.95
C ALA A 16 4.68 23.30 -2.99
N PRO A 17 3.74 22.50 -3.53
CA PRO A 17 2.84 21.76 -2.65
C PRO A 17 3.61 20.83 -1.74
N HIS A 18 3.27 20.87 -0.47
CA HIS A 18 3.75 19.93 0.50
C HIS A 18 2.71 18.87 0.72
N TRP A 19 3.10 17.62 0.55
CA TRP A 19 2.22 16.50 0.85
C TRP A 19 2.27 16.25 2.34
N THR A 20 1.17 16.48 3.03
CA THR A 20 1.03 16.12 4.43
C THR A 20 0.78 14.63 4.54
N GLU A 21 0.96 14.07 5.74
CA GLU A 21 0.64 12.66 5.99
C GLU A 21 -0.81 12.37 5.68
N ASN A 22 -1.71 13.31 5.98
CA ASN A 22 -3.13 13.17 5.69
C ASN A 22 -3.39 13.12 4.17
N ASP A 23 -2.66 13.90 3.39
CA ASP A 23 -2.78 13.89 1.92
C ASP A 23 -2.34 12.55 1.35
N VAL A 24 -1.25 11.99 1.86
CA VAL A 24 -0.75 10.69 1.42
C VAL A 24 -1.77 9.60 1.74
N HIS A 25 -2.34 9.64 2.93
CA HIS A 25 -3.39 8.69 3.34
C HIS A 25 -4.60 8.77 2.41
N LYS A 26 -5.07 9.97 2.12
CA LYS A 26 -6.20 10.15 1.20
C LYS A 26 -5.90 9.63 -0.20
N LEU A 27 -4.69 9.87 -0.67
CA LEU A 27 -4.29 9.40 -2.00
C LEU A 27 -4.30 7.87 -2.05
N LEU A 28 -3.81 7.21 -1.01
CA LEU A 28 -3.86 5.76 -0.93
C LEU A 28 -5.31 5.26 -1.01
N LEU A 29 -6.21 5.87 -0.26
CA LEU A 29 -7.63 5.50 -0.30
C LEU A 29 -8.23 5.70 -1.69
N MET A 30 -7.85 6.76 -2.39
CA MET A 30 -8.36 7.07 -3.73
C MET A 30 -7.81 6.12 -4.80
N ARG A 31 -6.61 5.60 -4.60
CA ARG A 31 -5.93 4.74 -5.58
C ARG A 31 -6.21 3.26 -5.37
N THR A 32 -6.96 2.91 -4.34
CA THR A 32 -7.25 1.52 -3.99
C THR A 32 -8.74 1.34 -3.77
N LYS A 33 -9.15 0.08 -3.76
CA LYS A 33 -10.47 -0.31 -3.29
C LYS A 33 -10.28 -1.00 -1.94
N GLN A 34 -11.13 -0.70 -0.97
CA GLN A 34 -11.03 -1.30 0.35
C GLN A 34 -12.14 -2.31 0.51
N LYS A 35 -11.79 -3.51 0.99
CA LYS A 35 -12.76 -4.53 1.32
C LYS A 35 -13.64 -4.03 2.48
N GLN A 36 -14.92 -4.39 2.46
CA GLN A 36 -15.84 -4.03 3.54
C GLN A 36 -15.28 -4.48 4.89
N GLY A 37 -15.33 -3.61 5.88
CA GLY A 37 -14.85 -3.90 7.23
C GLY A 37 -13.38 -3.57 7.47
N VAL A 38 -12.67 -3.10 6.44
CA VAL A 38 -11.27 -2.70 6.59
C VAL A 38 -11.18 -1.32 7.23
N TYR A 39 -10.31 -1.18 8.22
CA TYR A 39 -10.02 0.10 8.86
C TYR A 39 -8.59 0.51 8.54
N LEU A 40 -8.43 1.74 8.10
CA LEU A 40 -7.12 2.30 7.74
C LEU A 40 -6.86 3.63 8.46
N SER A 41 -7.76 4.01 9.37
CA SER A 41 -7.76 5.34 9.96
C SER A 41 -6.59 5.63 10.90
N ARG A 42 -5.94 4.58 11.40
CA ARG A 42 -4.85 4.72 12.37
C ARG A 42 -3.54 4.12 11.87
N LEU A 43 -3.42 3.87 10.58
CA LEU A 43 -2.16 3.36 10.05
C LEU A 43 -1.03 4.34 10.34
N GLU A 44 0.14 3.79 10.66
CA GLU A 44 1.34 4.60 10.71
C GLU A 44 1.54 5.29 9.37
N PRO A 45 1.88 6.59 9.37
CA PRO A 45 2.02 7.33 8.10
C PRO A 45 3.00 6.71 7.11
N ALA A 46 4.04 6.06 7.60
CA ALA A 46 5.00 5.37 6.74
C ALA A 46 4.33 4.24 5.96
N LEU A 47 3.28 3.62 6.49
CA LEU A 47 2.54 2.57 5.77
C LEU A 47 1.67 3.13 4.67
N ASP A 48 1.13 4.33 4.84
CA ASP A 48 0.41 4.97 3.74
C ASP A 48 1.35 5.17 2.55
N SER A 49 2.56 5.64 2.80
CA SER A 49 3.56 5.82 1.76
C SER A 49 3.98 4.48 1.15
N ALA A 50 4.20 3.47 1.97
CA ALA A 50 4.52 2.13 1.47
C ALA A 50 3.36 1.58 0.64
N GLY A 51 2.12 1.83 1.05
CA GLY A 51 0.93 1.43 0.30
C GLY A 51 0.90 2.03 -1.10
N LEU A 52 1.27 3.30 -1.24
CA LEU A 52 1.36 3.93 -2.55
C LEU A 52 2.45 3.29 -3.41
N GLU A 53 3.55 2.85 -2.81
CA GLU A 53 4.58 2.10 -3.53
C GLU A 53 4.05 0.75 -3.99
N VAL A 54 3.22 0.10 -3.19
CA VAL A 54 2.54 -1.14 -3.59
C VAL A 54 1.64 -0.87 -4.80
N VAL A 55 0.85 0.20 -4.77
CA VAL A 55 0.00 0.57 -5.90
C VAL A 55 0.84 0.75 -7.17
N ALA A 56 1.96 1.46 -7.06
CA ALA A 56 2.85 1.68 -8.20
C ALA A 56 3.38 0.36 -8.77
N VAL A 57 3.74 -0.58 -7.92
CA VAL A 57 4.23 -1.90 -8.36
C VAL A 57 3.11 -2.69 -9.02
N TYR A 58 1.90 -2.67 -8.46
CA TYR A 58 0.76 -3.34 -9.09
C TYR A 58 0.51 -2.77 -10.50
N HIS A 59 0.59 -1.46 -10.65
CA HIS A 59 0.43 -0.82 -11.96
C HIS A 59 1.55 -1.21 -12.92
N GLN A 60 2.76 -1.31 -12.43
CA GLN A 60 3.91 -1.71 -13.24
C GLN A 60 3.74 -3.13 -13.78
N VAL A 61 3.21 -4.03 -12.97
CA VAL A 61 3.06 -5.45 -13.35
C VAL A 61 1.74 -5.72 -14.08
N LEU A 62 0.65 -5.06 -13.67
CA LEU A 62 -0.71 -5.39 -14.12
C LEU A 62 -1.32 -4.34 -15.04
N GLY A 63 -0.71 -3.16 -15.15
CA GLY A 63 -1.24 -2.03 -15.92
C GLY A 63 -1.85 -0.96 -15.04
N ASP A 64 -1.93 0.25 -15.58
CA ASP A 64 -2.35 1.43 -14.81
C ASP A 64 -3.84 1.43 -14.48
N ASP A 65 -4.63 0.61 -15.16
CA ASP A 65 -6.06 0.52 -14.91
C ASP A 65 -6.42 -0.44 -13.78
N TYR A 66 -5.45 -1.22 -13.32
CA TYR A 66 -5.70 -2.15 -12.22
C TYR A 66 -5.85 -1.38 -10.91
N ILE A 67 -6.90 -1.70 -10.16
CA ILE A 67 -7.15 -1.08 -8.86
C ILE A 67 -6.85 -2.10 -7.77
N PRO A 68 -5.72 -1.94 -7.05
CA PRO A 68 -5.40 -2.85 -5.96
C PRO A 68 -6.47 -2.82 -4.86
N VAL A 69 -6.74 -3.97 -4.26
CA VAL A 69 -7.72 -4.09 -3.19
C VAL A 69 -7.00 -4.29 -1.87
N ILE A 70 -7.27 -3.40 -0.92
CA ILE A 70 -6.78 -3.54 0.46
C ILE A 70 -7.75 -4.44 1.19
N THR A 71 -7.24 -5.52 1.77
CA THR A 71 -8.08 -6.52 2.44
C THR A 71 -7.99 -6.45 3.95
N SER A 72 -6.98 -5.77 4.50
CA SER A 72 -6.83 -5.59 5.94
C SER A 72 -5.93 -4.40 6.24
N GLY A 73 -6.21 -3.72 7.34
CA GLY A 73 -5.43 -2.60 7.84
C GLY A 73 -5.35 -2.70 9.36
N ASN A 74 -5.83 -1.68 10.06
CA ASN A 74 -5.85 -1.71 11.52
C ASN A 74 -7.20 -2.20 12.09
N ASP A 75 -7.91 -3.02 11.34
CA ASP A 75 -9.11 -3.69 11.82
C ASP A 75 -8.74 -4.74 12.88
N TYR A 76 -9.63 -4.92 13.86
CA TYR A 76 -9.31 -5.70 15.05
C TYR A 76 -9.74 -7.17 15.02
N ALA A 77 -10.34 -7.62 13.93
CA ALA A 77 -10.84 -8.98 13.85
C ALA A 77 -9.88 -9.89 13.09
N TRP A 78 -9.75 -11.14 13.59
CA TRP A 78 -9.17 -12.24 12.81
C TRP A 78 -7.67 -12.16 12.55
N HIS A 79 -6.92 -11.39 13.31
CA HIS A 79 -5.46 -11.37 13.23
C HIS A 79 -4.83 -12.20 14.35
N ALA A 80 -3.63 -12.68 14.12
CA ALA A 80 -2.84 -13.33 15.16
C ALA A 80 -2.59 -12.36 16.31
N ARG A 81 -2.44 -12.89 17.50
CA ARG A 81 -2.35 -12.10 18.75
C ARG A 81 -1.27 -11.01 18.70
N ASN A 82 -0.12 -11.31 18.10
CA ASN A 82 1.00 -10.38 18.02
C ASN A 82 1.10 -9.74 16.64
N SER A 83 0.00 -9.73 15.88
CA SER A 83 0.00 -9.18 14.53
C SER A 83 0.35 -7.69 14.55
N LYS A 84 1.14 -7.28 13.56
CA LYS A 84 1.43 -5.86 13.33
C LYS A 84 0.19 -5.05 12.98
N HIS A 85 -0.89 -5.70 12.51
CA HIS A 85 -2.17 -5.04 12.26
C HIS A 85 -2.70 -4.37 13.52
N TYR A 86 -2.60 -5.03 14.68
CA TYR A 86 -3.07 -4.46 15.95
C TYR A 86 -2.22 -3.28 16.42
N GLN A 87 -1.03 -3.13 15.85
CA GLN A 87 -0.12 -2.02 16.16
C GLN A 87 -0.22 -0.89 15.13
N ASN A 88 -1.16 -0.97 14.19
CA ASN A 88 -1.32 -0.03 13.07
C ASN A 88 -0.11 -0.04 12.13
N LYS A 89 0.61 -1.15 12.07
CA LYS A 89 1.90 -1.28 11.37
C LYS A 89 1.87 -2.32 10.25
N ALA A 90 0.68 -2.71 9.80
CA ALA A 90 0.56 -3.66 8.69
C ALA A 90 -0.63 -3.34 7.81
N ILE A 91 -0.50 -3.68 6.54
CA ILE A 91 -1.54 -3.52 5.53
C ILE A 91 -1.46 -4.70 4.58
N ASP A 92 -2.62 -5.26 4.22
CA ASP A 92 -2.71 -6.40 3.31
C ASP A 92 -3.38 -6.01 2.01
N PHE A 93 -2.84 -6.53 0.91
CA PHE A 93 -3.39 -6.35 -0.43
C PHE A 93 -3.77 -7.70 -1.02
N ARG A 94 -4.83 -7.71 -1.82
CA ARG A 94 -5.31 -8.93 -2.47
C ARG A 94 -4.34 -9.41 -3.54
N LEU A 95 -4.08 -10.72 -3.55
CA LEU A 95 -3.32 -11.39 -4.60
C LEU A 95 -4.16 -12.40 -5.39
N ILE A 96 -5.35 -12.76 -4.89
CA ILE A 96 -6.23 -13.71 -5.56
C ILE A 96 -6.56 -13.21 -6.96
N GLY A 97 -6.56 -14.12 -7.93
CA GLY A 97 -6.88 -13.80 -9.32
C GLY A 97 -5.69 -13.42 -10.17
N LEU A 98 -4.53 -13.23 -9.56
CA LEU A 98 -3.29 -12.95 -10.30
C LEU A 98 -2.58 -14.25 -10.63
N SER A 99 -1.81 -14.25 -11.72
CA SER A 99 -0.97 -15.41 -12.04
C SER A 99 0.18 -15.54 -11.06
N LYS A 100 0.74 -16.73 -10.94
CA LYS A 100 1.92 -16.94 -10.09
C LYS A 100 3.08 -16.04 -10.52
N ALA A 101 3.28 -15.90 -11.83
CA ALA A 101 4.36 -15.05 -12.36
C ALA A 101 4.16 -13.59 -11.95
N GLN A 102 2.93 -13.09 -12.00
CA GLN A 102 2.61 -11.73 -11.58
C GLN A 102 2.86 -11.54 -10.09
N LYS A 103 2.46 -12.50 -9.27
CA LYS A 103 2.68 -12.43 -7.82
C LYS A 103 4.17 -12.40 -7.49
N VAL A 104 4.96 -13.24 -8.14
CA VAL A 104 6.42 -13.27 -7.96
C VAL A 104 7.03 -11.93 -8.36
N GLN A 105 6.60 -11.36 -9.49
CA GLN A 105 7.09 -10.07 -9.95
C GLN A 105 6.76 -8.95 -8.96
N ILE A 106 5.55 -8.96 -8.43
CA ILE A 106 5.12 -7.95 -7.45
C ILE A 106 5.98 -8.01 -6.19
N VAL A 107 6.15 -9.20 -5.64
CA VAL A 107 6.95 -9.36 -4.41
C VAL A 107 8.39 -8.94 -4.65
N ALA A 108 9.00 -9.40 -5.75
CA ALA A 108 10.38 -9.06 -6.06
C ALA A 108 10.58 -7.56 -6.28
N ALA A 109 9.65 -6.92 -6.99
CA ALA A 109 9.72 -5.48 -7.24
C ALA A 109 9.60 -4.68 -5.93
N LEU A 110 8.72 -5.11 -5.04
CA LEU A 110 8.56 -4.43 -3.75
C LEU A 110 9.79 -4.59 -2.86
N GLN A 111 10.41 -5.77 -2.87
CA GLN A 111 11.63 -6.01 -2.09
C GLN A 111 12.77 -5.09 -2.53
N LYS A 112 12.79 -4.72 -3.80
CA LYS A 112 13.79 -3.77 -4.31
C LYS A 112 13.41 -2.32 -4.00
N ARG A 113 12.12 -2.04 -3.96
CA ARG A 113 11.61 -0.67 -3.90
C ARG A 113 11.48 -0.15 -2.49
N LEU A 114 11.09 -1.01 -1.55
CA LEU A 114 10.90 -0.60 -0.16
C LEU A 114 12.17 -0.81 0.65
N PRO A 115 12.46 0.09 1.60
CA PRO A 115 13.59 -0.08 2.52
C PRO A 115 13.46 -1.36 3.35
N SER A 116 14.58 -1.82 3.88
CA SER A 116 14.65 -3.09 4.60
C SER A 116 13.87 -3.10 5.94
N TYR A 117 13.50 -1.94 6.44
CA TYR A 117 12.67 -1.90 7.66
C TYR A 117 11.21 -2.26 7.41
N TYR A 118 10.81 -2.49 6.17
CA TYR A 118 9.52 -3.08 5.86
C TYR A 118 9.67 -4.58 5.64
N GLY A 119 8.73 -5.35 6.17
CA GLY A 119 8.58 -6.77 5.87
C GLY A 119 7.54 -6.94 4.78
N ILE A 120 7.86 -7.76 3.78
CA ILE A 120 6.96 -8.04 2.66
C ILE A 120 6.78 -9.56 2.63
N ILE A 121 5.55 -10.01 2.86
CA ILE A 121 5.26 -11.43 3.01
C ILE A 121 4.11 -11.81 2.09
N TRP A 122 4.33 -12.81 1.27
CA TRP A 122 3.28 -13.44 0.48
C TRP A 122 2.66 -14.52 1.37
N GLU A 123 1.49 -14.22 1.91
CA GLU A 123 0.83 -15.09 2.88
C GLU A 123 -0.26 -15.94 2.23
N MET A 124 -0.43 -17.17 2.74
CA MET A 124 -1.44 -18.13 2.33
C MET A 124 -1.44 -18.42 0.83
N PRO A 125 -0.28 -18.72 0.22
CA PRO A 125 -0.23 -19.00 -1.22
C PRO A 125 -1.20 -20.10 -1.63
N GLY A 126 -2.01 -19.83 -2.66
CA GLY A 126 -2.97 -20.80 -3.19
C GLY A 126 -4.26 -20.94 -2.40
N ALA A 127 -4.39 -20.30 -1.25
CA ALA A 127 -5.60 -20.34 -0.43
C ALA A 127 -6.55 -19.19 -0.80
N SER A 128 -7.81 -19.30 -0.37
CA SER A 128 -8.81 -18.27 -0.63
C SER A 128 -8.49 -16.95 0.05
N GLY A 129 -7.70 -16.98 1.12
CA GLY A 129 -7.26 -15.77 1.82
C GLY A 129 -5.90 -15.26 1.41
N GLU A 130 -5.39 -15.67 0.26
CA GLU A 130 -4.07 -15.28 -0.22
C GLU A 130 -3.93 -13.77 -0.34
N HIS A 131 -2.86 -13.22 0.23
CA HIS A 131 -2.64 -11.79 0.20
C HIS A 131 -1.16 -11.44 0.33
N LEU A 132 -0.86 -10.20 -0.04
CA LEU A 132 0.44 -9.58 0.17
C LEU A 132 0.37 -8.80 1.48
N HIS A 133 1.22 -9.16 2.42
CA HIS A 133 1.31 -8.50 3.71
C HIS A 133 2.52 -7.59 3.72
N VAL A 134 2.31 -6.32 4.05
CA VAL A 134 3.40 -5.35 4.19
C VAL A 134 3.34 -4.81 5.61
N GLU A 135 4.46 -4.90 6.32
CA GLU A 135 4.53 -4.46 7.70
C GLU A 135 5.78 -3.64 7.98
N MET A 136 5.73 -2.87 9.05
CA MET A 136 6.91 -2.20 9.59
C MET A 136 7.55 -3.12 10.62
N ASN A 137 8.86 -3.33 10.51
CA ASN A 137 9.60 -4.25 11.37
C ASN A 137 9.98 -3.66 12.74
N GLU A 138 9.50 -2.47 13.05
CA GLU A 138 9.84 -1.85 14.33
C GLU A 138 8.67 -1.84 15.27
#